data_98a5bcd1805a3defdae8914087cf9558
#
_entry.id   98a5bcd1805a3defdae8914087cf9558
#
_cell.length_a   1.000
_cell.length_b   1.000
_cell.length_c   1.000
_cell.angle_alpha   90.00
_cell.angle_beta   90.00
_cell.angle_gamma   90.00
#
_symmetry.space_group_name_H-M   'P 1'
#
loop_
_entity.id
_entity.type
_entity.pdbx_description
1 polymer ?
#
loop_
_entity_poly.entity_id
_entity_poly.type
_entity_poly.pdbx_seq_one_letter_code
_entity_poly.pdbx_strand_id
1 'polypeptide(L)'
;MAKAEYKSAIRSRRMIQHALVELLQEKELDKITVTDIVTRADINRGTFYAHYADISGVLDSIMENVCQTIREALEKQPLWAKAPDARIVLQHLQRMLESDPEFYRNAIRTNV
;
A
#
# COMPACT_ATOMS: atom_id res chain seq x y z
N MET A 1 25.01 -4.76 -4.67
CA MET A 1 24.67 -3.43 -4.29
C MET A 1 23.25 -3.06 -4.69
N ALA A 2 22.92 -3.05 -5.98
CA ALA A 2 21.57 -2.70 -6.43
C ALA A 2 20.47 -3.57 -5.80
N LYS A 3 20.71 -4.87 -5.64
CA LYS A 3 19.74 -5.78 -5.00
C LYS A 3 19.51 -5.46 -3.52
N ALA A 4 20.57 -5.18 -2.77
CA ALA A 4 20.46 -4.87 -1.34
C ALA A 4 19.76 -3.52 -1.13
N GLU A 5 20.10 -2.51 -1.93
CA GLU A 5 19.46 -1.19 -1.89
C GLU A 5 18.00 -1.28 -2.29
N TYR A 6 17.69 -2.06 -3.32
CA TYR A 6 16.33 -2.26 -3.79
C TYR A 6 15.46 -2.94 -2.74
N LYS A 7 15.96 -3.99 -2.11
CA LYS A 7 15.23 -4.70 -1.03
C LYS A 7 15.01 -3.80 0.18
N SER A 8 16.03 -3.02 0.54
CA SER A 8 15.93 -2.08 1.65
C SER A 8 14.90 -0.99 1.37
N ALA A 9 14.88 -0.47 0.15
CA ALA A 9 13.90 0.54 -0.27
C ALA A 9 12.47 0.00 -0.22
N ILE A 10 12.25 -1.22 -0.71
CA ILE A 10 10.94 -1.86 -0.66
C ILE A 10 10.49 -2.07 0.78
N ARG A 11 11.40 -2.53 1.66
CA ARG A 11 11.10 -2.74 3.07
C ARG A 11 10.70 -1.42 3.74
N SER A 12 11.47 -0.36 3.50
CA SER A 12 11.18 0.95 4.09
C SER A 12 9.83 1.48 3.66
N ARG A 13 9.51 1.39 2.37
CA ARG A 13 8.19 1.81 1.89
C ARG A 13 7.06 1.02 2.52
N ARG A 14 7.24 -0.30 2.68
CA ARG A 14 6.25 -1.15 3.34
C ARG A 14 6.06 -0.76 4.80
N MET A 15 7.14 -0.53 5.52
CA MET A 15 7.09 -0.12 6.92
C MET A 15 6.35 1.20 7.08
N ILE A 16 6.58 2.15 6.17
CA ILE A 16 5.88 3.43 6.17
C ILE A 16 4.38 3.25 5.92
N GLN A 17 4.01 2.44 4.93
CA GLN A 17 2.60 2.16 4.63
C GLN A 17 1.89 1.48 5.79
N HIS A 18 2.53 0.48 6.42
CA HIS A 18 2.01 -0.20 7.60
C HIS A 18 1.80 0.78 8.75
N ALA A 19 2.78 1.65 8.99
CA ALA A 19 2.69 2.64 10.07
C ALA A 19 1.50 3.57 9.85
N LEU A 20 1.28 4.03 8.63
CA LEU A 20 0.14 4.90 8.33
C LEU A 20 -1.18 4.18 8.59
N VAL A 21 -1.33 2.96 8.10
CA VAL A 21 -2.57 2.19 8.26
C VAL A 21 -2.85 1.89 9.75
N GLU A 22 -1.82 1.58 10.53
CA GLU A 22 -1.96 1.39 11.96
C GLU A 22 -2.39 2.67 12.67
N LEU A 23 -1.78 3.79 12.31
CA LEU A 23 -2.13 5.10 12.90
C LEU A 23 -3.56 5.50 12.57
N LEU A 24 -4.05 5.15 11.40
CA LEU A 24 -5.44 5.42 11.01
C LEU A 24 -6.46 4.65 11.86
N GLN A 25 -6.03 3.60 12.58
CA GLN A 25 -6.89 2.94 13.56
C GLN A 25 -7.04 3.76 14.84
N GLU A 26 -6.09 4.66 15.11
CA GLU A 26 -6.02 5.42 16.36
C GLU A 26 -6.50 6.86 16.21
N LYS A 27 -6.30 7.47 15.05
CA LYS A 27 -6.66 8.87 14.82
C LYS A 27 -6.96 9.15 13.35
N GLU A 28 -7.60 10.29 13.13
CA GLU A 28 -7.97 10.73 11.79
C GLU A 28 -6.74 11.14 10.97
N LEU A 29 -6.85 11.05 9.66
CA LEU A 29 -5.75 11.31 8.72
C LEU A 29 -5.15 12.71 8.93
N ASP A 30 -5.97 13.73 9.15
CA ASP A 30 -5.53 15.11 9.33
C ASP A 30 -4.75 15.33 10.63
N LYS A 31 -4.82 14.38 11.55
CA LYS A 31 -4.09 14.43 12.84
C LYS A 31 -2.77 13.65 12.79
N ILE A 32 -2.53 12.89 11.74
CA ILE A 32 -1.31 12.08 11.61
C ILE A 32 -0.19 12.95 11.05
N THR A 33 0.99 12.87 11.68
CA THR A 33 2.17 13.62 11.26
C THR A 33 3.25 12.69 10.74
N VAL A 34 4.23 13.24 10.01
CA VAL A 34 5.40 12.49 9.58
C VAL A 34 6.15 11.93 10.80
N THR A 35 6.23 12.72 11.89
CA THR A 35 6.84 12.25 13.14
C THR A 35 6.15 11.00 13.67
N ASP A 36 4.82 10.96 13.65
CA ASP A 36 4.05 9.78 14.05
C ASP A 36 4.45 8.55 13.24
N ILE A 37 4.55 8.72 11.93
CA ILE A 37 4.87 7.62 11.01
C ILE A 37 6.29 7.11 11.24
N VAL A 38 7.27 8.00 11.29
CA VAL A 38 8.68 7.58 11.43
C VAL A 38 8.95 6.95 12.80
N THR A 39 8.27 7.44 13.84
CA THR A 39 8.36 6.87 15.18
C THR A 39 7.80 5.45 15.18
N ARG A 40 6.62 5.25 14.62
CA ARG A 40 5.99 3.94 14.58
C ARG A 40 6.76 2.96 13.69
N ALA A 41 7.25 3.42 12.55
CA ALA A 41 8.01 2.59 11.61
C ALA A 41 9.45 2.34 12.07
N ASP A 42 9.90 3.05 13.10
CA ASP A 42 11.27 2.98 13.61
C ASP A 42 12.30 3.30 12.52
N ILE A 43 12.07 4.40 11.83
CA ILE A 43 12.97 4.93 10.79
C ILE A 43 13.22 6.40 11.07
N ASN A 44 14.19 6.99 10.37
CA ASN A 44 14.45 8.43 10.48
C ASN A 44 13.69 9.20 9.39
N ARG A 45 13.62 10.54 9.57
CA ARG A 45 12.92 11.40 8.62
C ARG A 45 13.55 11.36 7.22
N GLY A 46 14.86 11.25 7.14
CA GLY A 46 15.54 11.14 5.86
C GLY A 46 15.06 9.94 5.05
N THR A 47 14.88 8.81 5.72
CA THR A 47 14.37 7.60 5.07
C THR A 47 12.94 7.83 4.56
N PHE A 48 12.09 8.49 5.36
CA PHE A 48 10.74 8.83 4.92
C PHE A 48 10.77 9.68 3.64
N TYR A 49 11.50 10.79 3.68
CA TYR A 49 11.54 11.74 2.56
C TYR A 49 12.29 11.21 1.34
N ALA A 50 13.07 10.15 1.50
CA ALA A 50 13.66 9.45 0.36
C ALA A 50 12.60 8.74 -0.50
N HIS A 51 11.45 8.41 0.08
CA HIS A 51 10.40 7.66 -0.59
C HIS A 51 9.13 8.48 -0.86
N TYR A 52 8.78 9.41 0.01
CA TYR A 52 7.53 10.17 -0.08
C TYR A 52 7.76 11.63 0.26
N ALA A 53 7.07 12.51 -0.43
CA ALA A 53 7.13 13.94 -0.16
C ALA A 53 6.31 14.30 1.09
N ASP A 54 5.21 13.59 1.32
CA ASP A 54 4.28 13.85 2.41
C ASP A 54 3.40 12.61 2.66
N ILE A 55 2.47 12.73 3.60
CA ILE A 55 1.56 11.65 3.96
C ILE A 55 0.61 11.31 2.81
N SER A 56 0.17 12.31 2.04
CA SER A 56 -0.66 12.08 0.86
C SER A 56 0.03 11.15 -0.13
N GLY A 57 1.34 11.30 -0.31
CA GLY A 57 2.13 10.43 -1.18
C GLY A 57 2.11 8.98 -0.72
N VAL A 58 2.14 8.75 0.60
CA VAL A 58 2.03 7.39 1.15
C VAL A 58 0.67 6.79 0.82
N LEU A 59 -0.40 7.56 1.04
CA LEU A 59 -1.76 7.11 0.77
C LEU A 59 -1.94 6.80 -0.72
N ASP A 60 -1.45 7.68 -1.59
CA ASP A 60 -1.51 7.49 -3.04
C ASP A 60 -0.80 6.19 -3.46
N SER A 61 0.34 5.87 -2.83
CA SER A 61 1.08 4.64 -3.15
C SER A 61 0.30 3.39 -2.77
N ILE A 62 -0.43 3.42 -1.66
CA ILE A 62 -1.30 2.31 -1.24
C ILE A 62 -2.42 2.12 -2.27
N MET A 63 -3.06 3.21 -2.66
CA MET A 63 -4.13 3.17 -3.66
C MET A 63 -3.63 2.71 -5.02
N GLU A 64 -2.43 3.13 -5.41
CA GLU A 64 -1.83 2.71 -6.68
C GLU A 64 -1.58 1.20 -6.72
N ASN A 65 -1.19 0.59 -5.61
CA ASN A 65 -1.01 -0.86 -5.54
C ASN A 65 -2.32 -1.59 -5.83
N VAL A 66 -3.43 -1.10 -5.27
CA VAL A 66 -4.76 -1.68 -5.50
C VAL A 66 -5.16 -1.51 -6.98
N CYS A 67 -4.98 -0.31 -7.51
CA CYS A 67 -5.31 -0.01 -8.91
C CYS A 67 -4.50 -0.86 -9.88
N GLN A 68 -3.21 -1.07 -9.58
CA GLN A 68 -2.34 -1.90 -10.40
C GLN A 68 -2.82 -3.35 -10.43
N THR A 69 -3.23 -3.88 -9.27
CA THR A 69 -3.76 -5.24 -9.18
C THR A 69 -4.99 -5.41 -10.07
N ILE A 70 -5.89 -4.43 -10.03
CA ILE A 70 -7.11 -4.45 -10.86
C ILE A 70 -6.75 -4.36 -12.34
N ARG A 71 -5.83 -3.47 -12.71
CA ARG A 71 -5.36 -3.34 -14.10
C ARG A 71 -4.79 -4.65 -14.63
N GLU A 72 -3.92 -5.30 -13.86
CA GLU A 72 -3.33 -6.57 -14.24
C GLU A 72 -4.39 -7.66 -14.45
N ALA A 73 -5.40 -7.69 -13.59
CA ALA A 73 -6.49 -8.63 -13.72
C ALA A 73 -7.27 -8.39 -15.02
N LEU A 74 -7.53 -7.10 -15.34
CA LEU A 74 -8.25 -6.74 -16.55
C LEU A 74 -7.46 -7.04 -17.83
N GLU A 75 -6.13 -6.86 -17.80
CA GLU A 75 -5.26 -7.15 -18.94
C GLU A 75 -5.24 -8.64 -19.30
N LYS A 76 -5.55 -9.51 -18.35
CA LYS A 76 -5.60 -10.96 -18.60
C LYS A 76 -6.93 -11.42 -19.18
N GLN A 77 -7.87 -10.51 -19.38
CA GLN A 77 -9.15 -10.83 -20.04
C GLN A 77 -8.93 -11.03 -21.54
N PRO A 78 -9.66 -11.94 -22.18
CA PRO A 78 -9.61 -12.06 -23.63
C PRO A 78 -10.10 -10.78 -24.30
N LEU A 79 -9.45 -10.38 -25.41
CA LEU A 79 -9.84 -9.16 -26.15
C LEU A 79 -11.28 -9.23 -26.68
N TRP A 80 -11.79 -10.44 -26.92
CA TRP A 80 -13.15 -10.64 -27.43
C TRP A 80 -14.20 -10.72 -26.33
N ALA A 81 -13.80 -10.69 -25.06
CA ALA A 81 -14.76 -10.74 -23.96
C ALA A 81 -15.58 -9.47 -23.90
N LYS A 82 -16.90 -9.63 -23.77
CA LYS A 82 -17.84 -8.50 -23.70
C LYS A 82 -17.81 -7.78 -22.37
N ALA A 83 -17.38 -8.48 -21.31
CA ALA A 83 -17.28 -7.94 -19.97
C ALA A 83 -16.16 -8.66 -19.23
N PRO A 84 -15.53 -7.99 -18.24
CA PRO A 84 -14.48 -8.64 -17.43
C PRO A 84 -15.05 -9.86 -16.69
N ASP A 85 -14.23 -10.92 -16.61
CA ASP A 85 -14.59 -12.08 -15.81
C ASP A 85 -14.33 -11.76 -14.34
N ALA A 86 -15.39 -11.64 -13.56
CA ALA A 86 -15.31 -11.29 -12.15
C ALA A 86 -14.45 -12.28 -11.36
N ARG A 87 -14.41 -13.56 -11.75
CA ARG A 87 -13.62 -14.55 -11.05
C ARG A 87 -12.12 -14.26 -11.16
N ILE A 88 -11.65 -13.81 -12.32
CA ILE A 88 -10.24 -13.47 -12.51
C ILE A 88 -9.88 -12.25 -11.66
N VAL A 89 -10.73 -11.23 -11.65
CA VAL A 89 -10.53 -10.03 -10.83
C VAL A 89 -10.50 -10.40 -9.34
N LEU A 90 -11.45 -11.20 -8.90
CA LEU A 90 -11.54 -11.64 -7.49
C LEU A 90 -10.32 -12.47 -7.09
N GLN A 91 -9.81 -13.33 -7.97
CA GLN A 91 -8.60 -14.10 -7.68
C GLN A 91 -7.38 -13.20 -7.48
N HIS A 92 -7.22 -12.17 -8.30
CA HIS A 92 -6.11 -11.23 -8.16
C HIS A 92 -6.23 -10.44 -6.86
N LEU A 93 -7.41 -9.97 -6.52
CA LEU A 93 -7.67 -9.27 -5.27
C LEU A 93 -7.43 -10.18 -4.06
N GLN A 94 -7.86 -11.43 -4.14
CA GLN A 94 -7.64 -12.39 -3.07
C GLN A 94 -6.15 -12.61 -2.82
N ARG A 95 -5.35 -12.79 -3.87
CA ARG A 95 -3.90 -12.94 -3.74
C ARG A 95 -3.26 -11.71 -3.11
N MET A 96 -3.72 -10.52 -3.50
CA MET A 96 -3.24 -9.28 -2.90
C MET A 96 -3.53 -9.25 -1.41
N LEU A 97 -4.76 -9.56 -1.01
CA LEU A 97 -5.17 -9.58 0.40
C LEU A 97 -4.39 -10.61 1.20
N GLU A 98 -4.15 -11.78 0.63
CA GLU A 98 -3.41 -12.86 1.29
C GLU A 98 -1.91 -12.58 1.41
N SER A 99 -1.38 -11.69 0.57
CA SER A 99 0.05 -11.34 0.62
C SER A 99 0.43 -10.60 1.89
N ASP A 100 -0.51 -9.87 2.50
CA ASP A 100 -0.28 -9.15 3.75
C ASP A 100 -1.62 -8.96 4.47
N PRO A 101 -2.15 -10.03 5.10
CA PRO A 101 -3.50 -10.01 5.68
C PRO A 101 -3.69 -8.95 6.75
N GLU A 102 -2.70 -8.75 7.60
CA GLU A 102 -2.80 -7.76 8.68
C GLU A 102 -2.92 -6.34 8.14
N PHE A 103 -2.08 -6.00 7.16
CA PHE A 103 -2.11 -4.69 6.52
C PHE A 103 -3.49 -4.40 5.91
N TYR A 104 -4.00 -5.32 5.11
CA TYR A 104 -5.28 -5.09 4.42
C TYR A 104 -6.46 -5.12 5.38
N ARG A 105 -6.39 -5.92 6.43
CA ARG A 105 -7.43 -5.92 7.47
C ARG A 105 -7.52 -4.53 8.11
N ASN A 106 -6.37 -3.96 8.48
CA ASN A 106 -6.32 -2.64 9.08
C ASN A 106 -6.77 -1.56 8.10
N ALA A 107 -6.38 -1.66 6.84
CA ALA A 107 -6.77 -0.72 5.80
C ALA A 107 -8.30 -0.71 5.60
N ILE A 108 -8.93 -1.87 5.58
CA ILE A 108 -10.38 -2.00 5.40
C ILE A 108 -11.15 -1.43 6.60
N ARG A 109 -10.61 -1.57 7.80
CA ARG A 109 -11.26 -1.05 9.02
C ARG A 109 -11.16 0.46 9.18
N THR A 110 -10.35 1.08 8.37
CA THR A 110 -10.10 2.51 8.43
C THR A 110 -11.25 3.29 7.79
N ASN A 111 -11.67 4.39 8.43
CA ASN A 111 -12.72 5.27 7.93
C ASN A 111 -12.13 6.47 7.16
N VAL A 112 -11.31 6.16 6.19
CA VAL A 112 -10.69 7.20 5.36
C VAL A 112 -11.39 7.36 4.04
#